data_0bbdfd6e4e41ee96e74900219717a77d
#
_entry.id   0bbdfd6e4e41ee96e74900219717a77d
#
_cell.length_a   1.000
_cell.length_b   1.000
_cell.length_c   1.000
_cell.angle_alpha   90.00
_cell.angle_beta   90.00
_cell.angle_gamma   90.00
#
_symmetry.space_group_name_H-M   'P 1'
#
loop_
_entity.id
_entity.type
_entity.pdbx_description
1 polymer ?
#
loop_
_entity_poly.entity_id
_entity_poly.type
_entity_poly.pdbx_seq_one_letter_code
_entity_poly.pdbx_strand_id
1 'polypeptide(L)'
;MNEQLPSGSHPTLVTAGQTIASKFLPWNPHPKFAGVSLRHLVTGKDTGGRLSIHHVRVDPGCAIGDHAHAGQVEFHDVLTGQGTCTLAGTAISYNPGVVGVMPAYQVNHVRAGDKGLLLLATFSPPLV
;
A
#
# COMPACT_ATOMS: atom_id res chain seq x y z
N MET A 1 -12.36 -5.12 -7.50
CA MET A 1 -11.00 -5.49 -7.94
C MET A 1 -10.83 -6.97 -7.66
N ASN A 2 -10.41 -7.72 -8.65
CA ASN A 2 -10.11 -9.10 -8.41
C ASN A 2 -8.69 -9.23 -7.86
N GLU A 3 -8.43 -10.29 -7.11
CA GLU A 3 -7.15 -10.49 -6.44
C GLU A 3 -6.11 -11.23 -7.31
N GLN A 4 -6.35 -11.30 -8.63
CA GLN A 4 -5.34 -11.88 -9.50
C GLN A 4 -4.13 -10.97 -9.56
N LEU A 5 -3.04 -11.46 -9.02
CA LEU A 5 -1.76 -10.77 -8.99
C LEU A 5 -0.80 -11.43 -9.99
N PRO A 6 0.19 -10.70 -10.50
CA PRO A 6 1.26 -11.30 -11.27
C PRO A 6 1.92 -12.43 -10.49
N SER A 7 2.55 -13.36 -11.20
CA SER A 7 3.35 -14.40 -10.58
C SER A 7 4.38 -13.76 -9.64
N GLY A 8 4.45 -14.24 -8.42
CA GLY A 8 5.33 -13.69 -7.39
C GLY A 8 4.76 -12.54 -6.57
N SER A 9 3.53 -12.07 -6.90
CA SER A 9 2.88 -11.00 -6.11
C SER A 9 2.17 -11.50 -4.86
N HIS A 10 2.16 -12.80 -4.62
CA HIS A 10 1.75 -13.41 -3.36
C HIS A 10 2.99 -13.86 -2.59
N PRO A 11 3.74 -12.93 -1.99
CA PRO A 11 5.01 -13.30 -1.37
C PRO A 11 4.82 -14.27 -0.22
N THR A 12 5.84 -15.08 0.00
CA THR A 12 6.01 -15.82 1.23
C THR A 12 6.76 -14.91 2.19
N LEU A 13 6.19 -14.69 3.37
CA LEU A 13 6.81 -13.89 4.41
C LEU A 13 7.70 -14.78 5.26
N VAL A 14 8.95 -14.40 5.39
CA VAL A 14 9.91 -15.09 6.25
C VAL A 14 10.32 -14.14 7.35
N THR A 15 10.00 -14.50 8.58
CA THR A 15 10.45 -13.79 9.79
C THR A 15 11.26 -14.74 10.64
N ALA A 16 11.86 -14.23 11.69
CA ALA A 16 12.64 -15.07 12.61
C ALA A 16 11.73 -16.17 13.21
N GLY A 17 11.96 -17.40 12.79
CA GLY A 17 11.22 -18.57 13.29
C GLY A 17 9.89 -18.85 12.63
N GLN A 18 9.51 -18.12 11.56
CA GLN A 18 8.20 -18.31 10.93
C GLN A 18 8.22 -18.05 9.43
N THR A 19 7.43 -18.83 8.70
CA THR A 19 7.18 -18.63 7.26
C THR A 19 5.68 -18.67 7.01
N ILE A 20 5.13 -17.63 6.38
CA ILE A 20 3.70 -17.48 6.12
C ILE A 20 3.50 -17.09 4.67
N ALA A 21 2.57 -17.77 3.97
CA ALA A 21 2.11 -17.31 2.66
C ALA A 21 1.16 -16.12 2.85
N SER A 22 1.44 -15.00 2.18
CA SER A 22 0.69 -13.76 2.38
C SER A 22 -0.80 -13.89 2.06
N LYS A 23 -1.18 -14.81 1.16
CA LYS A 23 -2.59 -15.05 0.80
C LYS A 23 -3.45 -15.50 1.99
N PHE A 24 -2.85 -15.97 3.07
CA PHE A 24 -3.57 -16.36 4.28
C PHE A 24 -3.75 -15.22 5.29
N LEU A 25 -3.18 -14.06 5.01
CA LEU A 25 -3.34 -12.88 5.86
C LEU A 25 -4.63 -12.15 5.48
N PRO A 26 -5.38 -11.60 6.47
CA PRO A 26 -6.64 -10.95 6.19
C PRO A 26 -6.47 -9.60 5.51
N TRP A 27 -7.49 -9.19 4.75
CA TRP A 27 -7.67 -7.82 4.30
C TRP A 27 -8.44 -7.04 5.36
N ASN A 28 -7.94 -5.87 5.71
CA ASN A 28 -8.55 -4.98 6.69
C ASN A 28 -9.09 -3.74 5.98
N PRO A 29 -10.41 -3.48 6.02
CA PRO A 29 -10.96 -2.27 5.42
C PRO A 29 -10.36 -1.02 6.05
N HIS A 30 -10.06 -0.03 5.21
CA HIS A 30 -9.59 1.26 5.71
C HIS A 30 -10.72 1.95 6.49
N PRO A 31 -10.44 2.53 7.67
CA PRO A 31 -11.49 3.11 8.51
C PRO A 31 -12.14 4.36 7.92
N LYS A 32 -11.48 5.07 7.00
CA LYS A 32 -11.98 6.33 6.43
C LYS A 32 -12.39 6.24 4.98
N PHE A 33 -11.71 5.43 4.17
CA PHE A 33 -11.86 5.44 2.72
C PHE A 33 -12.52 4.18 2.23
N ALA A 34 -13.75 4.32 1.70
CA ALA A 34 -14.48 3.20 1.11
C ALA A 34 -13.72 2.62 -0.08
N GLY A 35 -13.74 1.30 -0.22
CA GLY A 35 -13.08 0.59 -1.31
C GLY A 35 -11.56 0.48 -1.15
N VAL A 36 -11.01 0.85 0.01
CA VAL A 36 -9.59 0.72 0.33
C VAL A 36 -9.41 -0.32 1.42
N SER A 37 -8.48 -1.25 1.22
CA SER A 37 -8.17 -2.31 2.19
C SER A 37 -6.67 -2.51 2.29
N LEU A 38 -6.21 -2.90 3.48
CA LEU A 38 -4.80 -3.17 3.74
C LEU A 38 -4.64 -4.61 4.21
N ARG A 39 -3.59 -5.26 3.72
CA ARG A 39 -3.12 -6.55 4.21
C ARG A 39 -1.76 -6.32 4.85
N HIS A 40 -1.66 -6.52 6.16
CA HIS A 40 -0.42 -6.28 6.90
C HIS A 40 0.54 -7.45 6.69
N LEU A 41 1.63 -7.21 5.94
CA LEU A 41 2.64 -8.23 5.63
C LEU A 41 3.72 -8.27 6.70
N VAL A 42 4.28 -7.10 7.01
CA VAL A 42 5.33 -6.93 8.01
C VAL A 42 4.88 -5.82 8.95
N THR A 43 4.90 -6.08 10.23
CA THR A 43 4.52 -5.09 11.24
C THR A 43 5.73 -4.59 12.01
N GLY A 44 5.55 -3.54 12.79
CA GLY A 44 6.60 -3.02 13.66
C GLY A 44 7.17 -4.06 14.61
N LYS A 45 6.35 -5.02 15.02
CA LYS A 45 6.78 -6.15 15.84
C LYS A 45 7.89 -6.97 15.16
N ASP A 46 7.82 -7.12 13.84
CA ASP A 46 8.79 -7.91 13.10
C ASP A 46 10.11 -7.18 12.88
N THR A 47 10.12 -5.85 13.02
CA THR A 47 11.26 -5.00 12.64
C THR A 47 11.84 -4.20 13.80
N GLY A 48 11.47 -4.52 15.03
CA GLY A 48 11.91 -3.74 16.19
C GLY A 48 11.40 -2.30 16.16
N GLY A 49 10.20 -2.08 15.62
CA GLY A 49 9.58 -0.75 15.56
C GLY A 49 10.12 0.16 14.47
N ARG A 50 10.81 -0.38 13.45
CA ARG A 50 11.49 0.41 12.43
C ARG A 50 10.62 0.73 11.23
N LEU A 51 9.86 -0.26 10.74
CA LEU A 51 9.00 -0.10 9.57
C LEU A 51 7.89 -1.15 9.54
N SER A 52 6.90 -0.92 8.66
CA SER A 52 5.90 -1.92 8.33
C SER A 52 5.68 -1.94 6.82
N ILE A 53 5.23 -3.09 6.30
CA ILE A 53 4.98 -3.30 4.88
C ILE A 53 3.59 -3.89 4.70
N HIS A 54 2.85 -3.37 3.73
CA HIS A 54 1.46 -3.74 3.49
C HIS A 54 1.17 -3.86 2.01
N HIS A 55 0.26 -4.77 1.65
CA HIS A 55 -0.50 -4.60 0.42
C HIS A 55 -1.60 -3.57 0.68
N VAL A 56 -1.78 -2.65 -0.25
CA VAL A 56 -2.90 -1.70 -0.25
C VAL A 56 -3.68 -1.90 -1.53
N ARG A 57 -4.94 -2.26 -1.39
CA ARG A 57 -5.86 -2.48 -2.50
C ARG A 57 -6.85 -1.34 -2.56
N VAL A 58 -6.94 -0.70 -3.72
CA VAL A 58 -7.92 0.35 -3.99
C VAL A 58 -8.85 -0.15 -5.09
N ASP A 59 -10.12 -0.28 -4.78
CA ASP A 59 -11.12 -0.79 -5.72
C ASP A 59 -11.31 0.18 -6.90
N PRO A 60 -11.80 -0.31 -8.07
CA PRO A 60 -12.01 0.55 -9.23
C PRO A 60 -12.77 1.82 -8.90
N GLY A 61 -12.23 2.97 -9.32
CA GLY A 61 -12.84 4.27 -9.12
C GLY A 61 -12.81 4.81 -7.69
N CYS A 62 -12.32 4.04 -6.73
CA CYS A 62 -12.17 4.48 -5.35
C CYS A 62 -10.84 5.19 -5.14
N ALA A 63 -10.68 5.82 -3.99
CA ALA A 63 -9.47 6.59 -3.70
C ALA A 63 -9.10 6.53 -2.22
N ILE A 64 -7.80 6.55 -1.98
CA ILE A 64 -7.26 7.02 -0.70
C ILE A 64 -7.28 8.53 -0.79
N GLY A 65 -8.23 9.16 -0.09
CA GLY A 65 -8.43 10.61 -0.16
C GLY A 65 -7.25 11.41 0.40
N ASP A 66 -7.34 12.72 0.29
CA ASP A 66 -6.28 13.60 0.79
C ASP A 66 -5.90 13.28 2.22
N HIS A 67 -4.64 13.00 2.45
CA HIS A 67 -4.10 12.69 3.76
C HIS A 67 -2.60 12.96 3.82
N ALA A 68 -2.09 13.11 5.03
CA ALA A 68 -0.66 13.23 5.29
C ALA A 68 -0.32 12.40 6.53
N HIS A 69 0.92 11.94 6.60
CA HIS A 69 1.41 11.19 7.75
C HIS A 69 2.39 12.03 8.54
N ALA A 70 2.04 12.37 9.77
CA ALA A 70 2.91 13.15 10.65
C ALA A 70 4.13 12.31 11.07
N GLY A 71 5.34 12.79 10.75
CA GLY A 71 6.58 12.14 11.15
C GLY A 71 6.81 10.77 10.54
N GLN A 72 6.09 10.41 9.48
CA GLN A 72 6.13 9.09 8.88
C GLN A 72 6.30 9.21 7.36
N VAL A 73 7.29 8.49 6.83
CA VAL A 73 7.51 8.38 5.38
C VAL A 73 6.80 7.14 4.88
N GLU A 74 6.16 7.27 3.72
CA GLU A 74 5.52 6.15 3.04
C GLU A 74 6.10 5.98 1.64
N PHE A 75 6.34 4.72 1.25
CA PHE A 75 6.77 4.36 -0.10
C PHE A 75 5.67 3.50 -0.74
N HIS A 76 5.37 3.78 -2.01
CA HIS A 76 4.47 2.95 -2.81
C HIS A 76 5.24 2.26 -3.93
N ASP A 77 5.04 0.96 -4.07
CA ASP A 77 5.47 0.22 -5.25
C ASP A 77 4.20 -0.28 -5.94
N VAL A 78 3.95 0.18 -7.16
CA VAL A 78 2.74 -0.22 -7.90
C VAL A 78 2.93 -1.63 -8.44
N LEU A 79 2.10 -2.56 -8.00
CA LEU A 79 2.17 -3.97 -8.38
C LEU A 79 1.27 -4.29 -9.57
N THR A 80 -0.01 -3.92 -9.49
CA THR A 80 -0.99 -4.17 -10.55
C THR A 80 -1.99 -3.04 -10.66
N GLY A 81 -2.66 -2.96 -11.80
CA GLY A 81 -3.70 -1.98 -12.05
C GLY A 81 -3.14 -0.66 -12.50
N GLN A 82 -3.94 0.37 -12.40
CA GLN A 82 -3.62 1.73 -12.80
C GLN A 82 -4.29 2.74 -11.88
N GLY A 83 -3.68 3.89 -11.77
CA GLY A 83 -4.26 4.98 -11.01
C GLY A 83 -3.49 6.27 -11.17
N THR A 84 -3.84 7.22 -10.33
CA THR A 84 -3.19 8.54 -10.28
C THR A 84 -2.89 8.88 -8.84
N CYS A 85 -1.64 9.21 -8.57
CA CYS A 85 -1.22 9.77 -7.29
C CYS A 85 -1.04 11.27 -7.45
N THR A 86 -1.70 12.05 -6.62
CA THR A 86 -1.47 13.50 -6.55
C THR A 86 -0.61 13.78 -5.32
N LEU A 87 0.57 14.32 -5.56
CA LEU A 87 1.54 14.63 -4.53
C LEU A 87 2.03 16.05 -4.71
N ALA A 88 1.93 16.87 -3.68
CA ALA A 88 2.31 18.28 -3.72
C ALA A 88 1.68 19.02 -4.92
N GLY A 89 0.42 18.71 -5.23
CA GLY A 89 -0.32 19.33 -6.34
C GLY A 89 0.03 18.80 -7.73
N THR A 90 0.94 17.83 -7.84
CA THR A 90 1.33 17.23 -9.12
C THR A 90 0.72 15.85 -9.27
N ALA A 91 0.04 15.61 -10.39
CA ALA A 91 -0.54 14.31 -10.73
C ALA A 91 0.52 13.39 -11.35
N ILE A 92 0.63 12.20 -10.81
CA ILE A 92 1.60 11.19 -11.24
C ILE A 92 0.82 9.95 -11.65
N SER A 93 1.09 9.41 -12.84
CA SER A 93 0.49 8.15 -13.28
C SER A 93 1.08 6.98 -12.50
N TYR A 94 0.20 6.22 -11.85
CA TYR A 94 0.58 5.00 -11.16
C TYR A 94 0.31 3.79 -12.07
N ASN A 95 1.38 3.21 -12.56
CA ASN A 95 1.38 1.99 -13.37
C ASN A 95 2.37 1.00 -12.77
N PRO A 96 2.25 -0.30 -13.04
CA PRO A 96 3.21 -1.28 -12.55
C PRO A 96 4.66 -0.87 -12.82
N GLY A 97 5.49 -0.96 -11.81
CA GLY A 97 6.89 -0.56 -11.88
C GLY A 97 7.17 0.87 -11.42
N VAL A 98 6.14 1.67 -11.15
CA VAL A 98 6.32 3.01 -10.57
C VAL A 98 6.50 2.89 -9.06
N VAL A 99 7.48 3.62 -8.53
CA VAL A 99 7.69 3.76 -7.09
C VAL A 99 7.45 5.22 -6.70
N GLY A 100 6.52 5.42 -5.78
CA GLY A 100 6.22 6.73 -5.21
C GLY A 100 6.81 6.89 -3.82
N VAL A 101 7.27 8.10 -3.51
CA VAL A 101 7.76 8.45 -2.17
C VAL A 101 6.88 9.55 -1.61
N MET A 102 6.24 9.26 -0.48
CA MET A 102 5.40 10.22 0.25
C MET A 102 6.17 10.74 1.45
N PRO A 103 6.77 11.94 1.37
CA PRO A 103 7.47 12.52 2.52
C PRO A 103 6.53 12.74 3.69
N ALA A 104 7.09 12.76 4.89
CA ALA A 104 6.32 13.09 6.09
C ALA A 104 5.65 14.46 5.94
N TYR A 105 4.43 14.58 6.45
CA TYR A 105 3.59 15.80 6.42
C TYR A 105 3.11 16.24 5.03
N GLN A 106 3.52 15.58 3.97
CA GLN A 106 3.09 15.94 2.62
C GLN A 106 1.72 15.33 2.31
N VAL A 107 0.76 16.16 1.93
CA VAL A 107 -0.56 15.68 1.49
C VAL A 107 -0.43 14.90 0.19
N ASN A 108 -1.05 13.73 0.14
CA ASN A 108 -1.13 12.92 -1.06
C ASN A 108 -2.54 12.32 -1.22
N HIS A 109 -2.85 11.91 -2.43
CA HIS A 109 -4.13 11.33 -2.84
C HIS A 109 -3.85 10.26 -3.87
N VAL A 110 -4.45 9.09 -3.73
CA VAL A 110 -4.27 7.98 -4.68
C VAL A 110 -5.63 7.48 -5.13
N ARG A 111 -5.93 7.66 -6.41
CA ARG A 111 -7.18 7.19 -7.03
C ARG A 111 -6.90 6.02 -7.96
N ALA A 112 -7.66 4.95 -7.81
CA ALA A 112 -7.62 3.82 -8.72
C ALA A 112 -8.38 4.12 -10.02
N GLY A 113 -7.88 3.61 -11.11
CA GLY A 113 -8.57 3.60 -12.39
C GLY A 113 -9.60 2.46 -12.48
N ASP A 114 -10.05 2.15 -13.70
CA ASP A 114 -11.15 1.22 -13.96
C ASP A 114 -10.87 -0.22 -13.51
N LYS A 115 -9.61 -0.59 -13.41
CA LYS A 115 -9.19 -1.96 -13.04
C LYS A 115 -8.75 -2.08 -11.60
N GLY A 116 -8.89 -1.01 -10.83
CA GLY A 116 -8.38 -0.97 -9.48
C GLY A 116 -6.87 -0.79 -9.43
N LEU A 117 -6.32 -0.81 -8.23
CA LEU A 117 -4.90 -0.58 -7.98
C LEU A 117 -4.44 -1.43 -6.81
N LEU A 118 -3.29 -2.06 -6.95
CA LEU A 118 -2.63 -2.76 -5.87
C LEU A 118 -1.24 -2.20 -5.67
N LEU A 119 -0.96 -1.78 -4.46
CA LEU A 119 0.33 -1.22 -4.05
C LEU A 119 1.00 -2.13 -3.03
N LEU A 120 2.33 -2.14 -3.03
CA LEU A 120 3.12 -2.51 -1.87
C LEU A 120 3.51 -1.20 -1.19
N ALA A 121 3.05 -0.99 0.04
CA ALA A 121 3.31 0.23 0.80
C ALA A 121 4.23 -0.06 1.98
N THR A 122 5.26 0.76 2.15
CA THR A 122 6.19 0.68 3.27
C THR A 122 6.11 1.95 4.07
N PHE A 123 5.95 1.83 5.38
CA PHE A 123 5.90 2.97 6.32
C PHE A 123 7.09 2.91 7.28
N SER A 124 7.73 4.04 7.50
CA SER A 124 8.77 4.21 8.52
C SER A 124 8.56 5.53 9.26
N PRO A 125 8.31 5.55 10.57
CA PRO A 125 8.01 4.42 11.46
C PRO A 125 6.82 3.56 11.00
N PRO A 126 6.63 2.37 11.60
CA PRO A 126 5.58 1.46 11.16
C PRO A 126 4.17 2.04 11.34
N LEU A 127 3.26 1.66 10.43
CA LEU A 127 1.84 1.96 10.53
C LEU A 127 1.20 1.14 11.67
N VAL A 128 1.58 -0.11 11.77
CA VAL A 128 1.11 -1.04 12.81
C VAL A 128 2.24 -1.92 13.31
#